data_3418c89e2cd4840e0307bc14ef8c5dc2
#
_entry.id   3418c89e2cd4840e0307bc14ef8c5dc2
#
_cell.length_a   1.000
_cell.length_b   1.000
_cell.length_c   1.000
_cell.angle_alpha   90.00
_cell.angle_beta   90.00
_cell.angle_gamma   90.00
#
_symmetry.space_group_name_H-M   'P 1'
#
loop_
_entity.id
_entity.type
_entity.pdbx_description
1 polymer ?
#
loop_
_entity_poly.entity_id
_entity_poly.type
_entity_poly.pdbx_seq_one_letter_code
_entity_poly.pdbx_strand_id
1 'polypeptide(L)'
;MASSIRIKNISELPIISGSRNDIRKKISCITIGHREAEEQFSSDIHLDAFIILLVLSGKGHTVINYKTYDIQADTLLLLSSAHLFHFYECSDDFQCQCLFVSKAFTDEMDSTDMIYRRTKYGVRLYNQPVVPLAHPYAVLLAERLASINKNIDRTEHFYHKEVILNRLFAFYLDLSDILERTNLPPYGRLPDSIRKYYQIIHRTIGNALS
;
A
#
# COMPACT_ATOMS: atom_id res chain seq x y z
N MET A 1 12.62 -25.38 -13.81
CA MET A 1 13.43 -24.33 -13.16
C MET A 1 12.46 -23.26 -12.71
N ALA A 2 12.28 -23.05 -11.42
CA ALA A 2 11.45 -21.96 -10.94
C ALA A 2 12.21 -20.65 -11.25
N SER A 3 11.68 -19.80 -12.14
CA SER A 3 12.22 -18.47 -12.33
C SER A 3 12.02 -17.70 -11.02
N SER A 4 13.10 -17.30 -10.38
CA SER A 4 13.01 -16.44 -9.20
C SER A 4 12.31 -15.14 -9.63
N ILE A 5 11.17 -14.84 -9.04
CA ILE A 5 10.45 -13.59 -9.33
C ILE A 5 11.31 -12.46 -8.78
N ARG A 6 11.77 -11.59 -9.69
CA ARG A 6 12.63 -10.46 -9.32
C ARG A 6 11.80 -9.37 -8.64
N ILE A 7 12.32 -8.81 -7.56
CA ILE A 7 11.78 -7.59 -6.97
C ILE A 7 12.00 -6.42 -7.93
N LYS A 8 10.95 -5.69 -8.24
CA LYS A 8 10.97 -4.53 -9.14
C LYS A 8 10.81 -3.23 -8.34
N ASN A 9 11.32 -2.14 -8.88
CA ASN A 9 10.97 -0.81 -8.40
C ASN A 9 9.61 -0.38 -8.99
N ILE A 10 8.91 0.53 -8.33
CA ILE A 10 7.63 1.05 -8.85
C ILE A 10 7.78 1.73 -10.21
N SER A 11 8.94 2.32 -10.49
CA SER A 11 9.27 2.94 -11.77
C SER A 11 9.34 1.96 -12.94
N GLU A 12 9.42 0.66 -12.66
CA GLU A 12 9.43 -0.40 -13.67
C GLU A 12 8.01 -0.86 -14.05
N LEU A 13 6.98 -0.41 -13.33
CA LEU A 13 5.59 -0.69 -13.71
C LEU A 13 5.25 0.04 -15.03
N PRO A 14 4.68 -0.65 -16.05
CA PRO A 14 4.39 -0.03 -17.35
C PRO A 14 3.56 1.25 -17.24
N ILE A 15 2.57 1.25 -16.35
CA ILE A 15 1.69 2.41 -16.12
C ILE A 15 2.42 3.62 -15.49
N ILE A 16 3.63 3.44 -14.93
CA ILE A 16 4.43 4.48 -14.28
C ILE A 16 5.67 4.81 -15.10
N SER A 17 6.27 3.82 -15.77
CA SER A 17 7.58 3.91 -16.44
C SER A 17 7.70 5.03 -17.47
N GLY A 18 6.60 5.37 -18.15
CA GLY A 18 6.54 6.46 -19.14
C GLY A 18 6.45 7.87 -18.54
N SER A 19 6.34 8.01 -17.22
CA SER A 19 6.21 9.32 -16.58
C SER A 19 7.51 10.13 -16.64
N ARG A 20 7.40 11.39 -17.06
CA ARG A 20 8.49 12.39 -16.98
C ARG A 20 8.62 13.00 -15.59
N ASN A 21 7.66 12.78 -14.71
CA ASN A 21 7.69 13.28 -13.34
C ASN A 21 8.49 12.31 -12.45
N ASP A 22 9.66 12.73 -11.99
CA ASP A 22 10.56 11.91 -11.18
C ASP A 22 9.98 11.55 -9.81
N ILE A 23 9.09 12.37 -9.28
CA ILE A 23 8.38 12.05 -8.03
C ILE A 23 7.43 10.86 -8.23
N ARG A 24 6.80 10.72 -9.42
CA ARG A 24 5.95 9.55 -9.71
C ARG A 24 6.71 8.22 -9.71
N LYS A 25 8.01 8.26 -9.94
CA LYS A 25 8.89 7.08 -9.85
C LYS A 25 9.18 6.66 -8.40
N LYS A 26 8.90 7.53 -7.43
CA LYS A 26 9.10 7.30 -6.00
C LYS A 26 7.78 7.10 -5.24
N ILE A 27 6.75 7.88 -5.61
CA ILE A 27 5.39 7.75 -5.11
C ILE A 27 4.42 7.93 -6.27
N SER A 28 3.51 6.99 -6.46
CA SER A 28 2.50 7.05 -7.50
C SER A 28 1.13 6.66 -6.93
N CYS A 29 0.14 7.49 -7.22
CA CYS A 29 -1.25 7.20 -6.93
C CYS A 29 -2.02 7.18 -8.25
N ILE A 30 -2.61 6.05 -8.59
CA ILE A 30 -3.30 5.81 -9.86
C ILE A 30 -4.60 5.05 -9.61
N THR A 31 -5.53 5.17 -10.54
CA THR A 31 -6.70 4.29 -10.58
C THR A 31 -6.53 3.32 -11.73
N ILE A 32 -6.69 2.03 -11.47
CA ILE A 32 -6.70 0.95 -12.46
C ILE A 32 -8.14 0.44 -12.61
N GLY A 33 -8.54 0.19 -13.84
CA GLY A 33 -9.80 -0.47 -14.18
C GLY A 33 -9.58 -1.96 -14.49
N HIS A 34 -10.66 -2.62 -14.92
CA HIS A 34 -10.65 -4.00 -15.37
C HIS A 34 -9.51 -4.29 -16.35
N ARG A 35 -9.38 -3.46 -17.39
CA ARG A 35 -8.37 -3.64 -18.44
C ARG A 35 -6.94 -3.62 -17.90
N GLU A 36 -6.58 -2.61 -17.09
CA GLU A 36 -5.25 -2.52 -16.52
C GLU A 36 -4.99 -3.67 -15.52
N ALA A 37 -6.01 -4.09 -14.76
CA ALA A 37 -5.90 -5.22 -13.85
C ALA A 37 -5.54 -6.50 -14.61
N GLU A 38 -6.18 -6.77 -15.75
CA GLU A 38 -5.91 -7.94 -16.58
C GLU A 38 -4.60 -7.85 -17.37
N GLU A 39 -4.27 -6.69 -17.96
CA GLU A 39 -3.10 -6.54 -18.81
C GLU A 39 -1.79 -6.40 -18.03
N GLN A 40 -1.79 -5.74 -16.88
CA GLN A 40 -0.58 -5.36 -16.15
C GLN A 40 -0.41 -6.03 -14.79
N PHE A 41 -1.52 -6.47 -14.17
CA PHE A 41 -1.53 -7.01 -12.82
C PHE A 41 -2.04 -8.45 -12.76
N SER A 42 -2.15 -9.15 -13.89
CA SER A 42 -2.59 -10.56 -13.97
C SER A 42 -1.48 -11.59 -13.74
N SER A 43 -0.24 -11.15 -13.61
CA SER A 43 0.90 -12.01 -13.27
C SER A 43 1.56 -11.54 -11.98
N ASP A 44 2.26 -12.45 -11.31
CA ASP A 44 2.92 -12.18 -10.03
C ASP A 44 3.80 -10.93 -10.06
N ILE A 45 3.48 -9.97 -9.22
CA ILE A 45 4.19 -8.72 -9.04
C ILE A 45 4.84 -8.71 -7.67
N HIS A 46 6.13 -8.39 -7.64
CA HIS A 46 6.91 -8.20 -6.43
C HIS A 46 7.59 -6.83 -6.49
N LEU A 47 7.20 -5.90 -5.61
CA LEU A 47 7.69 -4.52 -5.63
C LEU A 47 8.44 -4.17 -4.35
N ASP A 48 9.55 -3.44 -4.47
CA ASP A 48 10.23 -2.79 -3.33
C ASP A 48 9.49 -1.51 -2.91
N ALA A 49 8.26 -1.69 -2.43
CA ALA A 49 7.36 -0.60 -2.11
C ALA A 49 6.39 -0.96 -0.99
N PHE A 50 5.85 0.07 -0.36
CA PHE A 50 4.61 0.00 0.39
C PHE A 50 3.45 0.22 -0.60
N ILE A 51 2.46 -0.66 -0.57
CA ILE A 51 1.38 -0.68 -1.55
C ILE A 51 0.05 -0.67 -0.82
N ILE A 52 -0.79 0.27 -1.19
CA ILE A 52 -2.14 0.40 -0.67
C ILE A 52 -3.08 0.37 -1.87
N LEU A 53 -4.01 -0.58 -1.86
CA LEU A 53 -4.99 -0.77 -2.92
C LEU A 53 -6.37 -0.67 -2.29
N LEU A 54 -7.20 0.23 -2.80
CA LEU A 54 -8.59 0.42 -2.37
C LEU A 54 -9.52 0.13 -3.54
N VAL A 55 -10.32 -0.93 -3.44
CA VAL A 55 -11.32 -1.27 -4.44
C VAL A 55 -12.49 -0.29 -4.31
N LEU A 56 -12.77 0.47 -5.37
CA LEU A 56 -13.80 1.51 -5.41
C LEU A 56 -15.13 0.94 -5.93
N SER A 57 -15.07 0.03 -6.91
CA SER A 57 -16.24 -0.60 -7.52
C SER A 57 -15.89 -1.97 -8.08
N GLY A 58 -16.92 -2.75 -8.41
CA GLY A 58 -16.76 -4.07 -8.96
C GLY A 58 -16.31 -5.11 -7.94
N LYS A 59 -15.91 -6.25 -8.45
CA LYS A 59 -15.40 -7.40 -7.69
C LYS A 59 -14.34 -8.14 -8.49
N GLY A 60 -13.58 -9.01 -7.83
CA GLY A 60 -12.58 -9.86 -8.46
C GLY A 60 -11.87 -10.69 -7.41
N HIS A 61 -10.76 -11.26 -7.81
CA HIS A 61 -9.89 -12.03 -6.94
C HIS A 61 -8.47 -11.48 -6.97
N THR A 62 -7.78 -11.65 -5.86
CA THR A 62 -6.34 -11.40 -5.79
C THR A 62 -5.64 -12.60 -5.14
N VAL A 63 -4.48 -12.94 -5.66
CA VAL A 63 -3.58 -13.87 -5.00
C VAL A 63 -2.49 -13.07 -4.30
N ILE A 64 -2.28 -13.32 -3.02
CA ILE A 64 -1.22 -12.68 -2.23
C ILE A 64 -0.44 -13.79 -1.52
N ASN A 65 0.86 -13.91 -1.82
CA ASN A 65 1.72 -14.97 -1.29
C ASN A 65 1.08 -16.36 -1.42
N TYR A 66 0.57 -16.67 -2.64
CA TYR A 66 -0.08 -17.94 -3.01
C TYR A 66 -1.41 -18.23 -2.30
N LYS A 67 -1.99 -17.25 -1.63
CA LYS A 67 -3.31 -17.35 -1.02
C LYS A 67 -4.30 -16.46 -1.77
N THR A 68 -5.42 -17.03 -2.17
CA THR A 68 -6.52 -16.33 -2.85
C THR A 68 -7.39 -15.57 -1.86
N TYR A 69 -7.81 -14.38 -2.27
CA TYR A 69 -8.77 -13.56 -1.56
C TYR A 69 -9.80 -12.99 -2.53
N ASP A 70 -11.06 -13.02 -2.12
CA ASP A 70 -12.12 -12.29 -2.79
C ASP A 70 -12.01 -10.81 -2.46
N ILE A 71 -12.16 -9.96 -3.46
CA ILE A 71 -12.16 -8.51 -3.32
C ILE A 71 -13.38 -7.90 -3.98
N GLN A 72 -13.92 -6.88 -3.38
CA GLN A 72 -15.08 -6.12 -3.87
C GLN A 72 -14.99 -4.67 -3.43
N ALA A 73 -15.94 -3.83 -3.84
CA ALA A 73 -16.01 -2.45 -3.37
C ALA A 73 -15.82 -2.36 -1.85
N ASP A 74 -15.17 -1.29 -1.39
CA ASP A 74 -14.81 -1.02 0.00
C ASP A 74 -13.80 -2.03 0.61
N THR A 75 -13.07 -2.76 -0.23
CA THR A 75 -11.97 -3.62 0.23
C THR A 75 -10.63 -2.87 0.14
N LEU A 76 -9.91 -2.85 1.25
CA LEU A 76 -8.54 -2.30 1.35
C LEU A 76 -7.52 -3.44 1.39
N LEU A 77 -6.46 -3.33 0.58
CA LEU A 77 -5.31 -4.21 0.62
C LEU A 77 -4.08 -3.41 1.07
N LEU A 78 -3.34 -3.94 2.04
CA LEU A 78 -2.11 -3.35 2.58
C LEU A 78 -0.95 -4.31 2.36
N LEU A 79 -0.10 -4.00 1.38
CA LEU A 79 1.00 -4.83 0.95
C LEU A 79 2.34 -4.12 1.16
N SER A 80 3.41 -4.89 1.18
CA SER A 80 4.79 -4.43 1.32
C SER A 80 5.69 -5.23 0.39
N SER A 81 6.98 -4.93 0.40
CA SER A 81 8.01 -5.70 -0.32
C SER A 81 8.15 -7.17 0.14
N ALA A 82 7.37 -7.61 1.12
CA ALA A 82 7.29 -9.02 1.53
C ALA A 82 6.14 -9.78 0.84
N HIS A 83 5.36 -9.09 0.00
CA HIS A 83 4.20 -9.68 -0.66
C HIS A 83 4.41 -9.79 -2.17
N LEU A 84 4.05 -10.95 -2.67
CA LEU A 84 3.86 -11.24 -4.08
C LEU A 84 2.36 -11.19 -4.35
N PHE A 85 1.91 -10.49 -5.39
CA PHE A 85 0.47 -10.39 -5.66
C PHE A 85 0.15 -10.27 -7.14
N HIS A 86 -1.07 -10.68 -7.50
CA HIS A 86 -1.69 -10.41 -8.79
C HIS A 86 -3.23 -10.39 -8.65
N PHE A 87 -3.90 -9.82 -9.66
CA PHE A 87 -5.36 -9.87 -9.80
C PHE A 87 -5.77 -10.89 -10.85
N TYR A 88 -6.99 -11.42 -10.73
CA TYR A 88 -7.63 -12.22 -11.78
C TYR A 88 -9.16 -12.20 -11.65
N GLU A 89 -9.86 -12.48 -12.75
CA GLU A 89 -11.32 -12.51 -12.83
C GLU A 89 -11.98 -11.25 -12.26
N CYS A 90 -11.43 -10.09 -12.61
CA CYS A 90 -12.01 -8.81 -12.26
C CYS A 90 -13.24 -8.53 -13.11
N SER A 91 -14.33 -8.01 -12.51
CA SER A 91 -15.55 -7.64 -13.24
C SER A 91 -15.32 -6.41 -14.14
N ASP A 92 -16.15 -6.22 -15.17
CA ASP A 92 -16.02 -5.12 -16.14
C ASP A 92 -16.06 -3.74 -15.49
N ASP A 93 -16.77 -3.59 -14.38
CA ASP A 93 -16.89 -2.38 -13.59
C ASP A 93 -15.83 -2.25 -12.47
N PHE A 94 -14.83 -3.15 -12.47
CA PHE A 94 -13.77 -3.12 -11.49
C PHE A 94 -12.95 -1.84 -11.57
N GLN A 95 -12.83 -1.15 -10.45
CA GLN A 95 -11.93 -0.02 -10.27
C GLN A 95 -11.21 -0.12 -8.93
N CYS A 96 -9.91 0.06 -8.96
CA CYS A 96 -9.05 0.06 -7.78
C CYS A 96 -8.13 1.26 -7.78
N GLN A 97 -8.14 2.01 -6.70
CA GLN A 97 -7.20 3.11 -6.48
C GLN A 97 -5.94 2.58 -5.80
N CYS A 98 -4.79 2.78 -6.44
CA CYS A 98 -3.52 2.18 -6.07
C CYS A 98 -2.54 3.27 -5.65
N LEU A 99 -2.03 3.21 -4.43
CA LEU A 99 -0.93 4.03 -3.95
C LEU A 99 0.31 3.14 -3.80
N PHE A 100 1.36 3.49 -4.54
CA PHE A 100 2.67 2.87 -4.47
C PHE A 100 3.66 3.87 -3.86
N VAL A 101 4.32 3.50 -2.78
CA VAL A 101 5.34 4.33 -2.13
C VAL A 101 6.63 3.53 -2.06
N SER A 102 7.66 3.95 -2.80
CA SER A 102 8.96 3.28 -2.77
C SER A 102 9.55 3.32 -1.36
N LYS A 103 10.36 2.30 -1.04
CA LYS A 103 11.06 2.25 0.25
C LYS A 103 11.87 3.53 0.49
N ALA A 104 12.63 4.00 -0.51
CA ALA A 104 13.43 5.22 -0.40
C ALA A 104 12.59 6.46 -0.05
N PHE A 105 11.38 6.61 -0.65
CA PHE A 105 10.49 7.73 -0.32
C PHE A 105 9.88 7.58 1.07
N THR A 106 9.62 6.34 1.49
CA THR A 106 9.13 6.05 2.83
C THR A 106 10.15 6.40 3.91
N ASP A 107 11.42 6.07 3.66
CA ASP A 107 12.53 6.36 4.58
C ASP A 107 12.74 7.88 4.79
N GLU A 108 12.38 8.71 3.79
CA GLU A 108 12.39 10.18 3.90
C GLU A 108 11.31 10.74 4.85
N MET A 109 10.28 9.94 5.17
CA MET A 109 9.17 10.31 6.06
C MET A 109 9.38 9.84 7.50
N ASP A 110 10.42 9.07 7.77
CA ASP A 110 10.57 8.32 9.01
C ASP A 110 10.82 9.25 10.21
N SER A 111 9.71 9.59 10.88
CA SER A 111 9.75 9.86 12.32
C SER A 111 9.59 8.56 13.11
N THR A 112 10.07 8.51 14.34
CA THR A 112 9.94 7.35 15.24
C THR A 112 8.48 6.86 15.34
N ASP A 113 7.52 7.78 15.39
CA ASP A 113 6.10 7.47 15.49
C ASP A 113 5.55 6.83 14.20
N MET A 114 5.98 7.31 13.03
CA MET A 114 5.58 6.74 11.74
C MET A 114 6.14 5.33 11.54
N ILE A 115 7.41 5.10 11.91
CA ILE A 115 8.03 3.77 11.89
C ILE A 115 7.23 2.82 12.78
N TYR A 116 6.88 3.24 13.99
CA TYR A 116 6.10 2.43 14.93
C TYR A 116 4.73 2.03 14.34
N ARG A 117 3.95 2.99 13.83
CA ARG A 117 2.62 2.74 13.25
C ARG A 117 2.72 1.79 12.07
N ARG A 118 3.61 2.08 11.13
CA ARG A 118 3.83 1.25 9.94
C ARG A 118 4.22 -0.18 10.31
N THR A 119 5.10 -0.34 11.29
CA THR A 119 5.52 -1.66 11.77
C THR A 119 4.37 -2.39 12.46
N LYS A 120 3.63 -1.70 13.34
CA LYS A 120 2.47 -2.25 14.05
C LYS A 120 1.45 -2.87 13.08
N TYR A 121 1.05 -2.12 12.05
CA TYR A 121 0.06 -2.61 11.09
C TYR A 121 0.67 -3.57 10.07
N GLY A 122 1.88 -3.34 9.60
CA GLY A 122 2.58 -4.23 8.69
C GLY A 122 2.73 -5.64 9.26
N VAL A 123 3.07 -5.75 10.54
CA VAL A 123 3.15 -7.03 11.24
C VAL A 123 1.77 -7.68 11.41
N ARG A 124 0.78 -6.90 11.83
CA ARG A 124 -0.58 -7.39 12.09
C ARG A 124 -1.26 -7.90 10.82
N LEU A 125 -1.05 -7.22 9.71
CA LEU A 125 -1.69 -7.52 8.44
C LEU A 125 -0.85 -8.41 7.50
N TYR A 126 0.36 -8.80 7.92
CA TYR A 126 1.25 -9.60 7.07
C TYR A 126 0.60 -10.87 6.48
N ASN A 127 -0.16 -11.59 7.31
CA ASN A 127 -0.83 -12.83 6.88
C ASN A 127 -2.28 -12.62 6.43
N GLN A 128 -2.85 -11.44 6.66
CA GLN A 128 -4.21 -11.06 6.25
C GLN A 128 -4.21 -9.62 5.75
N PRO A 129 -3.61 -9.37 4.58
CA PRO A 129 -3.44 -8.04 4.05
C PRO A 129 -4.72 -7.44 3.45
N VAL A 130 -5.82 -8.18 3.42
CA VAL A 130 -7.12 -7.79 2.86
C VAL A 130 -8.06 -7.43 4.00
N VAL A 131 -8.53 -6.19 4.02
CA VAL A 131 -9.36 -5.61 5.09
C VAL A 131 -10.66 -5.06 4.48
N PRO A 132 -11.81 -5.66 4.75
CA PRO A 132 -13.09 -5.03 4.40
C PRO A 132 -13.31 -3.79 5.27
N LEU A 133 -13.73 -2.70 4.64
CA LEU A 133 -14.02 -1.43 5.32
C LEU A 133 -15.52 -1.15 5.37
N ALA A 134 -15.96 -0.40 6.37
CA ALA A 134 -17.25 0.25 6.29
C ALA A 134 -17.21 1.37 5.22
N HIS A 135 -18.26 1.51 4.43
CA HIS A 135 -18.32 2.44 3.30
C HIS A 135 -17.85 3.88 3.62
N PRO A 136 -18.22 4.52 4.75
CA PRO A 136 -17.74 5.86 5.07
C PRO A 136 -16.21 5.95 5.20
N TYR A 137 -15.55 4.88 5.65
CA TYR A 137 -14.10 4.82 5.77
C TYR A 137 -13.43 4.64 4.41
N ALA A 138 -14.02 3.82 3.54
CA ALA A 138 -13.55 3.67 2.16
C ALA A 138 -13.63 5.01 1.40
N VAL A 139 -14.73 5.74 1.53
CA VAL A 139 -14.91 7.08 0.94
C VAL A 139 -13.84 8.05 1.46
N LEU A 140 -13.62 8.12 2.77
CA LEU A 140 -12.59 8.99 3.36
C LEU A 140 -11.20 8.67 2.80
N LEU A 141 -10.82 7.40 2.74
CA LEU A 141 -9.52 7.00 2.20
C LEU A 141 -9.40 7.29 0.70
N ALA A 142 -10.47 7.09 -0.08
CA ALA A 142 -10.49 7.42 -1.50
C ALA A 142 -10.25 8.92 -1.74
N GLU A 143 -10.88 9.80 -0.96
CA GLU A 143 -10.67 11.25 -1.02
C GLU A 143 -9.21 11.62 -0.68
N ARG A 144 -8.62 10.97 0.33
CA ARG A 144 -7.20 11.19 0.68
C ARG A 144 -6.27 10.76 -0.44
N LEU A 145 -6.51 9.59 -1.04
CA LEU A 145 -5.74 9.08 -2.17
C LEU A 145 -5.88 10.01 -3.40
N ALA A 146 -7.08 10.47 -3.72
CA ALA A 146 -7.32 11.44 -4.78
C ALA A 146 -6.56 12.76 -4.53
N SER A 147 -6.54 13.24 -3.28
CA SER A 147 -5.76 14.42 -2.89
C SER A 147 -4.24 14.22 -3.09
N ILE A 148 -3.71 13.05 -2.73
CA ILE A 148 -2.31 12.70 -2.98
C ILE A 148 -2.03 12.73 -4.48
N ASN A 149 -2.83 12.04 -5.30
CA ASN A 149 -2.67 11.98 -6.75
C ASN A 149 -2.62 13.38 -7.38
N LYS A 150 -3.59 14.24 -7.02
CA LYS A 150 -3.64 15.63 -7.50
C LYS A 150 -2.38 16.42 -7.16
N ASN A 151 -1.79 16.20 -5.99
CA ASN A 151 -0.61 16.94 -5.57
C ASN A 151 0.69 16.38 -6.17
N ILE A 152 0.77 15.09 -6.54
CA ILE A 152 1.90 14.51 -7.25
C ILE A 152 2.14 15.23 -8.59
N ASP A 153 1.10 15.71 -9.25
CA ASP A 153 1.20 16.38 -10.56
C ASP A 153 1.46 17.90 -10.48
N ARG A 154 1.43 18.48 -9.27
CA ARG A 154 1.68 19.93 -9.08
C ARG A 154 3.16 20.25 -8.97
N THR A 155 3.95 19.83 -9.96
CA THR A 155 5.41 19.94 -9.98
C THR A 155 5.94 21.37 -9.91
N GLU A 156 5.12 22.38 -10.26
CA GLU A 156 5.44 23.79 -10.20
C GLU A 156 5.40 24.40 -8.79
N HIS A 157 4.88 23.65 -7.79
CA HIS A 157 4.77 24.14 -6.43
C HIS A 157 6.13 24.15 -5.73
N PHE A 158 6.58 25.27 -5.17
CA PHE A 158 7.89 25.40 -4.51
C PHE A 158 8.16 24.35 -3.43
N TYR A 159 7.13 23.99 -2.66
CA TYR A 159 7.19 22.97 -1.59
C TYR A 159 6.47 21.69 -2.03
N HIS A 160 6.65 21.28 -3.30
CA HIS A 160 5.92 20.18 -3.90
C HIS A 160 6.08 18.88 -3.10
N LYS A 161 7.32 18.53 -2.74
CA LYS A 161 7.63 17.32 -1.98
C LYS A 161 6.99 17.35 -0.58
N GLU A 162 7.13 18.48 0.12
CA GLU A 162 6.59 18.65 1.48
C GLU A 162 5.06 18.57 1.50
N VAL A 163 4.40 19.10 0.48
CA VAL A 163 2.94 18.98 0.33
C VAL A 163 2.53 17.52 0.17
N ILE A 164 3.23 16.75 -0.66
CA ILE A 164 2.97 15.32 -0.84
C ILE A 164 3.21 14.57 0.48
N LEU A 165 4.32 14.83 1.17
CA LEU A 165 4.64 14.21 2.47
C LEU A 165 3.55 14.50 3.51
N ASN A 166 3.07 15.75 3.61
CA ASN A 166 1.99 16.11 4.53
C ASN A 166 0.67 15.40 4.19
N ARG A 167 0.33 15.27 2.89
CA ARG A 167 -0.88 14.54 2.46
C ARG A 167 -0.76 13.05 2.78
N LEU A 168 0.39 12.48 2.55
CA LEU A 168 0.67 11.08 2.86
C LEU A 168 0.64 10.83 4.38
N PHE A 169 1.19 11.74 5.16
CA PHE A 169 1.15 11.68 6.62
C PHE A 169 -0.30 11.71 7.14
N ALA A 170 -1.12 12.66 6.66
CA ALA A 170 -2.53 12.74 7.00
C ALA A 170 -3.29 11.46 6.62
N PHE A 171 -3.02 10.90 5.43
CA PHE A 171 -3.58 9.64 5.00
C PHE A 171 -3.22 8.49 5.97
N TYR A 172 -1.97 8.38 6.39
CA TYR A 172 -1.55 7.34 7.33
C TYR A 172 -2.18 7.49 8.73
N LEU A 173 -2.45 8.72 9.17
CA LEU A 173 -3.16 8.95 10.45
C LEU A 173 -4.60 8.46 10.37
N ASP A 174 -5.33 8.83 9.29
CA ASP A 174 -6.71 8.37 9.08
C ASP A 174 -6.76 6.84 8.92
N LEU A 175 -5.85 6.28 8.13
CA LEU A 175 -5.72 4.83 7.97
C LEU A 175 -5.48 4.15 9.33
N SER A 176 -4.61 4.72 10.15
CA SER A 176 -4.31 4.17 11.48
C SER A 176 -5.53 4.20 12.39
N ASP A 177 -6.31 5.30 12.42
CA ASP A 177 -7.55 5.40 13.19
C ASP A 177 -8.58 4.36 12.73
N ILE A 178 -8.75 4.21 11.41
CA ILE A 178 -9.66 3.22 10.84
C ILE A 178 -9.25 1.79 11.24
N LEU A 179 -7.96 1.47 11.14
CA LEU A 179 -7.46 0.14 11.49
C LEU A 179 -7.59 -0.17 13.00
N GLU A 180 -7.46 0.84 13.88
CA GLU A 180 -7.73 0.67 15.33
C GLU A 180 -9.20 0.35 15.59
N ARG A 181 -10.12 0.94 14.84
CA ARG A 181 -11.57 0.72 14.96
C ARG A 181 -12.04 -0.57 14.30
N THR A 182 -11.25 -1.10 13.38
CA THR A 182 -11.56 -2.34 12.68
C THR A 182 -11.11 -3.52 13.54
N ASN A 183 -11.98 -4.53 13.70
CA ASN A 183 -11.63 -5.78 14.37
C ASN A 183 -10.63 -6.57 13.52
N LEU A 184 -9.38 -6.14 13.54
CA LEU A 184 -8.32 -6.85 12.85
C LEU A 184 -8.05 -8.19 13.54
N PRO A 185 -7.72 -9.24 12.77
CA PRO A 185 -7.41 -10.54 13.35
C PRO A 185 -6.23 -10.46 14.33
N PRO A 186 -6.18 -11.33 15.34
CA PRO A 186 -5.05 -11.41 16.24
C PRO A 186 -3.76 -11.70 15.45
N TYR A 187 -2.62 -11.31 16.00
CA TYR A 187 -1.30 -11.56 15.39
C TYR A 187 -1.16 -13.03 14.99
N GLY A 188 -1.08 -13.28 13.68
CA GLY A 188 -0.77 -14.60 13.15
C GLY A 188 0.68 -15.03 13.44
N ARG A 189 1.05 -16.25 13.04
CA ARG A 189 2.45 -16.69 13.12
C ARG A 189 3.30 -15.86 12.15
N LEU A 190 4.12 -14.97 12.69
CA LEU A 190 5.06 -14.17 11.90
C LEU A 190 6.33 -14.97 11.64
N PRO A 191 6.96 -14.81 10.46
CA PRO A 191 8.31 -15.24 10.23
C PRO A 191 9.25 -14.72 11.32
N ASP A 192 10.21 -15.53 11.76
CA ASP A 192 11.11 -15.17 12.87
C ASP A 192 11.92 -13.91 12.60
N SER A 193 12.26 -13.63 11.33
CA SER A 193 12.92 -12.39 10.91
C SER A 193 12.07 -11.16 11.19
N ILE A 194 10.78 -11.20 10.86
CA ILE A 194 9.84 -10.09 11.08
C ILE A 194 9.56 -9.93 12.58
N ARG A 195 9.43 -11.05 13.32
CA ARG A 195 9.25 -11.03 14.77
C ARG A 195 10.43 -10.38 15.50
N LYS A 196 11.66 -10.75 15.13
CA LYS A 196 12.88 -10.15 15.67
C LYS A 196 12.97 -8.65 15.38
N TYR A 197 12.67 -8.25 14.16
CA TYR A 197 12.65 -6.84 13.76
C TYR A 197 11.62 -6.03 14.57
N TYR A 198 10.42 -6.57 14.75
CA TYR A 198 9.38 -5.97 15.58
C TYR A 198 9.82 -5.82 17.06
N GLN A 199 10.45 -6.85 17.63
CA GLN A 199 10.97 -6.81 19.00
C GLN A 199 12.07 -5.76 19.19
N ILE A 200 12.94 -5.59 18.20
CA ILE A 200 14.00 -4.56 18.20
C ILE A 200 13.36 -3.17 18.19
N ILE A 201 12.44 -2.92 17.28
CA ILE A 201 11.74 -1.61 17.18
C ILE A 201 10.99 -1.31 18.48
N HIS A 202 10.24 -2.26 19.01
CA HIS A 202 9.49 -2.07 20.26
C HIS A 202 10.40 -1.76 21.46
N ARG A 203 11.57 -2.40 21.55
CA ARG A 203 12.58 -2.09 22.57
C ARG A 203 13.15 -0.68 22.39
N THR A 204 13.51 -0.34 21.16
CA THR A 204 14.16 0.96 20.87
C THR A 204 13.20 2.10 21.15
N ILE A 205 11.92 1.98 20.74
CA ILE A 205 10.90 3.02 20.97
C ILE A 205 10.46 3.05 22.44
N GLY A 206 10.29 1.91 23.08
CA GLY A 206 9.92 1.84 24.50
C GLY A 206 10.98 2.49 25.40
N ASN A 207 12.25 2.36 25.06
CA ASN A 207 13.36 3.00 25.80
C ASN A 207 13.53 4.50 25.47
N ALA A 208 12.99 4.98 24.35
CA ALA A 208 13.05 6.41 23.99
C ALA A 208 11.89 7.24 24.56
N LEU A 209 10.85 6.58 25.06
CA LEU A 209 9.66 7.23 25.66
C LEU A 209 9.62 7.11 27.21
N SER A 210 10.59 6.44 27.81
CA SER A 210 10.83 6.34 29.25
C SER A 210 11.94 7.29 29.68
#